data_14811c4556a286ff74ef81a5460e202d
#
_entry.id   14811c4556a286ff74ef81a5460e202d
#
_cell.length_a   1.000
_cell.length_b   1.000
_cell.length_c   1.000
_cell.angle_alpha   90.00
_cell.angle_beta   90.00
_cell.angle_gamma   90.00
#
_symmetry.space_group_name_H-M   'P 1'
#
loop_
_entity.id
_entity.type
_entity.pdbx_description
1 polymer ?
#
loop_
_entity_poly.entity_id
_entity_poly.type
_entity_poly.pdbx_seq_one_letter_code
_entity_poly.pdbx_strand_id
1 'polypeptide(L)'
;MSLGSPHVGVVLGSGLGAVADAVEDSVVASYEELPGFPRPTVVGHAGQAVLGRIGGVPVAVLQGRAHLYETPPGSLDALRAPVRALRAAGASVLVLTNAAGSLRPEVGPGSLMAITDHINMQGVNVLAGPNDSAIGPRFPSLRDAYDPGLLASLRASARELDIPLAEGVYLAVAGPSFETPAEIRAFRVLGADAVGMSTVQETIIARHCGLRVAAVSVITNLAEGMTDEPLSHEQTLGAAHEGAGDLTRLLLDFIPRLDAFLPAAGAATPAPNSRDADR
;
A
#
# COMPACT_ATOMS: atom_id res chain seq x y z
N MET A 1 6.32 -10.06 20.45
CA MET A 1 5.70 -8.72 20.56
C MET A 1 4.38 -8.70 19.80
N SER A 2 3.46 -7.76 20.02
CA SER A 2 2.18 -7.64 19.30
C SER A 2 2.10 -6.26 18.66
N LEU A 3 1.22 -6.11 17.65
CA LEU A 3 0.97 -4.83 16.97
C LEU A 3 0.11 -3.83 17.77
N GLY A 4 -0.12 -4.08 19.06
CA GLY A 4 -1.02 -3.26 19.85
C GLY A 4 -2.49 -3.36 19.36
N SER A 5 -3.20 -2.24 19.41
CA SER A 5 -4.58 -2.14 18.90
C SER A 5 -4.71 -0.94 17.93
N PRO A 6 -4.08 -0.99 16.76
CA PRO A 6 -4.17 0.09 15.78
C PRO A 6 -5.55 0.13 15.16
N HIS A 7 -6.05 1.32 14.87
CA HIS A 7 -7.23 1.51 14.03
C HIS A 7 -6.85 1.60 12.55
N VAL A 8 -5.64 2.09 12.27
CA VAL A 8 -5.10 2.26 10.93
C VAL A 8 -3.76 1.54 10.81
N GLY A 9 -3.64 0.66 9.83
CA GLY A 9 -2.36 0.13 9.37
C GLY A 9 -1.81 1.01 8.25
N VAL A 10 -0.51 1.32 8.30
CA VAL A 10 0.19 2.03 7.22
C VAL A 10 1.34 1.17 6.76
N VAL A 11 1.49 0.92 5.46
CA VAL A 11 2.65 0.21 4.90
C VAL A 11 3.45 1.18 4.03
N LEU A 12 4.68 1.44 4.43
CA LEU A 12 5.56 2.38 3.75
C LEU A 12 6.39 1.68 2.65
N GLY A 13 6.49 2.34 1.50
CA GLY A 13 7.34 1.94 0.40
C GLY A 13 8.80 2.34 0.60
N SER A 14 9.65 1.94 -0.34
CA SER A 14 11.08 2.24 -0.36
C SER A 14 11.33 3.75 -0.32
N GLY A 15 12.21 4.21 0.57
CA GLY A 15 12.56 5.63 0.72
C GLY A 15 11.52 6.51 1.41
N LEU A 16 10.38 5.96 1.86
CA LEU A 16 9.25 6.70 2.43
C LEU A 16 9.17 6.62 3.98
N GLY A 17 10.26 6.32 4.65
CA GLY A 17 10.32 6.08 6.09
C GLY A 17 9.94 7.25 7.00
N ALA A 18 10.03 8.50 6.50
CA ALA A 18 9.83 9.71 7.31
C ALA A 18 8.44 9.82 7.98
N VAL A 19 7.41 9.18 7.44
CA VAL A 19 6.08 9.13 8.07
C VAL A 19 6.14 8.45 9.44
N ALA A 20 7.01 7.46 9.62
CA ALA A 20 7.15 6.75 10.88
C ALA A 20 7.80 7.61 11.99
N ASP A 21 8.61 8.59 11.62
CA ASP A 21 9.25 9.51 12.56
C ASP A 21 8.24 10.48 13.22
N ALA A 22 7.08 10.66 12.59
CA ALA A 22 5.99 11.49 13.08
C ALA A 22 5.00 10.74 14.00
N VAL A 23 5.24 9.46 14.28
CA VAL A 23 4.38 8.68 15.19
C VAL A 23 4.64 9.10 16.63
N GLU A 24 3.61 9.62 17.27
CA GLU A 24 3.62 10.04 18.67
C GLU A 24 3.57 8.83 19.62
N ASP A 25 4.19 8.94 20.81
CA ASP A 25 4.24 7.88 21.84
C ASP A 25 4.70 6.52 21.28
N SER A 26 5.68 6.55 20.37
CA SER A 26 6.03 5.42 19.54
C SER A 26 6.75 4.29 20.28
N VAL A 27 6.37 3.06 19.94
CA VAL A 27 7.09 1.82 20.30
C VAL A 27 7.48 1.11 19.02
N VAL A 28 8.75 0.73 18.91
CA VAL A 28 9.29 0.03 17.74
C VAL A 28 9.38 -1.47 18.02
N ALA A 29 8.91 -2.27 17.07
CA ALA A 29 9.01 -3.73 17.06
C ALA A 29 9.70 -4.20 15.79
N SER A 30 10.77 -4.99 15.89
CA SER A 30 11.37 -5.64 14.73
C SER A 30 10.40 -6.66 14.12
N TYR A 31 10.41 -6.82 12.79
CA TYR A 31 9.63 -7.88 12.12
C TYR A 31 10.05 -9.28 12.58
N GLU A 32 11.29 -9.45 13.03
CA GLU A 32 11.77 -10.72 13.60
C GLU A 32 11.05 -11.10 14.90
N GLU A 33 10.51 -10.12 15.63
CA GLU A 33 9.74 -10.31 16.86
C GLU A 33 8.24 -10.52 16.61
N LEU A 34 7.80 -10.33 15.37
CA LEU A 34 6.39 -10.42 14.97
C LEU A 34 6.14 -11.75 14.24
N PRO A 35 5.27 -12.62 14.77
CA PRO A 35 5.04 -13.95 14.19
C PRO A 35 4.59 -13.89 12.72
N GLY A 36 5.31 -14.60 11.86
CA GLY A 36 5.00 -14.72 10.44
C GLY A 36 5.36 -13.53 9.56
N PHE A 37 5.91 -12.45 10.14
CA PHE A 37 6.39 -11.33 9.35
C PHE A 37 7.62 -11.73 8.52
N PRO A 38 7.67 -11.29 7.24
CA PRO A 38 8.83 -11.53 6.42
C PRO A 38 9.99 -10.62 6.82
N ARG A 39 11.20 -11.07 6.52
CA ARG A 39 12.38 -10.20 6.58
C ARG A 39 12.58 -9.56 5.20
N PRO A 40 12.33 -8.25 5.04
CA PRO A 40 12.60 -7.57 3.78
C PRO A 40 14.11 -7.61 3.47
N THR A 41 14.46 -7.78 2.19
CA THR A 41 15.85 -7.83 1.73
C THR A 41 16.22 -6.62 0.86
N VAL A 42 15.22 -5.84 0.45
CA VAL A 42 15.41 -4.65 -0.38
C VAL A 42 15.91 -3.47 0.45
N VAL A 43 16.92 -2.79 -0.05
CA VAL A 43 17.45 -1.55 0.56
C VAL A 43 16.35 -0.48 0.62
N GLY A 44 16.24 0.19 1.78
CA GLY A 44 15.19 1.17 2.04
C GLY A 44 13.98 0.63 2.81
N HIS A 45 13.98 -0.67 3.15
CA HIS A 45 12.99 -1.31 4.02
C HIS A 45 13.63 -1.66 5.38
N ALA A 46 13.24 -0.93 6.44
CA ALA A 46 13.84 -1.11 7.77
C ALA A 46 13.44 -2.44 8.45
N GLY A 47 12.33 -3.07 8.03
CA GLY A 47 11.85 -4.32 8.61
C GLY A 47 11.38 -4.18 10.06
N GLN A 48 10.67 -3.10 10.35
CA GLN A 48 10.13 -2.83 11.69
C GLN A 48 8.74 -2.21 11.63
N ALA A 49 7.99 -2.37 12.71
CA ALA A 49 6.70 -1.73 12.94
C ALA A 49 6.85 -0.63 13.99
N VAL A 50 6.36 0.57 13.70
CA VAL A 50 6.29 1.69 14.64
C VAL A 50 4.83 1.84 15.06
N LEU A 51 4.58 1.64 16.35
CA LEU A 51 3.25 1.63 16.96
C LEU A 51 3.08 2.88 17.77
N GLY A 52 1.96 3.59 17.64
CA GLY A 52 1.69 4.81 18.40
C GLY A 52 0.48 5.54 17.85
N ARG A 53 0.56 6.86 17.74
CA ARG A 53 -0.53 7.71 17.27
C ARG A 53 -0.06 8.68 16.18
N ILE A 54 -0.97 9.04 15.31
CA ILE A 54 -0.83 10.18 14.38
C ILE A 54 -2.10 11.02 14.55
N GLY A 55 -1.95 12.25 15.06
CA GLY A 55 -3.06 13.15 15.33
C GLY A 55 -4.15 12.52 16.21
N GLY A 56 -3.74 11.76 17.24
CA GLY A 56 -4.62 11.06 18.16
C GLY A 56 -5.15 9.71 17.67
N VAL A 57 -5.04 9.36 16.39
CA VAL A 57 -5.49 8.05 15.84
C VAL A 57 -4.44 6.97 16.12
N PRO A 58 -4.81 5.82 16.73
CA PRO A 58 -3.90 4.71 16.93
C PRO A 58 -3.46 4.09 15.59
N VAL A 59 -2.14 4.01 15.37
CA VAL A 59 -1.57 3.51 14.12
C VAL A 59 -0.55 2.39 14.35
N ALA A 60 -0.41 1.52 13.35
CA ALA A 60 0.76 0.65 13.19
C ALA A 60 1.38 0.94 11.82
N VAL A 61 2.56 1.56 11.82
CA VAL A 61 3.30 1.93 10.61
C VAL A 61 4.36 0.87 10.35
N LEU A 62 4.19 0.12 9.27
CA LEU A 62 5.12 -0.90 8.80
C LEU A 62 6.18 -0.26 7.90
N GLN A 63 7.43 -0.20 8.36
CA GLN A 63 8.54 0.36 7.60
C GLN A 63 9.16 -0.69 6.67
N GLY A 64 8.51 -0.88 5.53
CA GLY A 64 8.89 -1.83 4.50
C GLY A 64 7.95 -3.01 4.38
N ARG A 65 8.16 -3.74 3.32
CA ARG A 65 7.37 -4.92 2.91
C ARG A 65 8.24 -5.95 2.21
N ALA A 66 7.79 -7.20 2.15
CA ALA A 66 8.33 -8.16 1.22
C ALA A 66 7.65 -8.04 -0.15
N HIS A 67 8.39 -8.22 -1.21
CA HIS A 67 7.87 -8.29 -2.57
C HIS A 67 7.74 -9.75 -3.03
N LEU A 68 6.97 -9.96 -4.09
CA LEU A 68 6.78 -11.30 -4.65
C LEU A 68 8.11 -11.97 -5.01
N TYR A 69 9.06 -11.23 -5.58
CA TYR A 69 10.37 -11.75 -5.96
C TYR A 69 11.31 -12.07 -4.77
N GLU A 70 10.97 -11.63 -3.55
CA GLU A 70 11.70 -11.98 -2.32
C GLU A 70 11.16 -13.25 -1.68
N THR A 71 9.97 -13.72 -2.09
CA THR A 71 9.34 -14.91 -1.49
C THR A 71 9.79 -16.20 -2.20
N PRO A 72 10.01 -17.29 -1.48
CA PRO A 72 10.24 -18.57 -2.10
C PRO A 72 9.10 -18.96 -3.04
N PRO A 73 9.37 -19.63 -4.18
CA PRO A 73 8.33 -20.07 -5.10
C PRO A 73 7.22 -20.85 -4.38
N GLY A 74 5.97 -20.44 -4.59
CA GLY A 74 4.79 -21.07 -3.97
C GLY A 74 4.52 -20.67 -2.51
N SER A 75 5.36 -19.86 -1.87
CA SER A 75 5.12 -19.37 -0.52
C SER A 75 4.55 -17.93 -0.55
N LEU A 76 3.24 -17.80 -0.35
CA LEU A 76 2.55 -16.51 -0.31
C LEU A 76 2.24 -16.03 1.12
N ASP A 77 2.57 -16.83 2.14
CA ASP A 77 2.23 -16.52 3.52
C ASP A 77 2.99 -15.30 4.04
N ALA A 78 4.24 -15.11 3.60
CA ALA A 78 5.02 -13.92 3.91
C ALA A 78 4.35 -12.61 3.43
N LEU A 79 3.62 -12.64 2.32
CA LEU A 79 2.86 -11.51 1.81
C LEU A 79 1.54 -11.32 2.58
N ARG A 80 0.93 -12.43 3.05
CA ARG A 80 -0.35 -12.41 3.76
C ARG A 80 -0.23 -11.96 5.21
N ALA A 81 0.83 -12.37 5.89
CA ALA A 81 0.97 -12.24 7.33
C ALA A 81 0.88 -10.80 7.84
N PRO A 82 1.58 -9.80 7.29
CA PRO A 82 1.54 -8.43 7.81
C PRO A 82 0.15 -7.82 7.76
N VAL A 83 -0.58 -7.95 6.64
CA VAL A 83 -1.91 -7.37 6.48
C VAL A 83 -2.94 -8.09 7.37
N ARG A 84 -2.86 -9.41 7.46
CA ARG A 84 -3.72 -10.20 8.36
C ARG A 84 -3.45 -9.89 9.83
N ALA A 85 -2.20 -9.69 10.20
CA ALA A 85 -1.81 -9.30 11.55
C ALA A 85 -2.35 -7.92 11.93
N LEU A 86 -2.29 -6.92 11.03
CA LEU A 86 -2.92 -5.61 11.23
C LEU A 86 -4.43 -5.75 11.45
N ARG A 87 -5.11 -6.56 10.63
CA ARG A 87 -6.54 -6.83 10.80
C ARG A 87 -6.86 -7.50 12.13
N ALA A 88 -6.10 -8.52 12.50
CA ALA A 88 -6.27 -9.24 13.76
C ALA A 88 -5.99 -8.35 14.99
N ALA A 89 -5.08 -7.38 14.86
CA ALA A 89 -4.79 -6.40 15.90
C ALA A 89 -5.88 -5.31 16.04
N GLY A 90 -6.86 -5.24 15.13
CA GLY A 90 -8.00 -4.32 15.22
C GLY A 90 -8.07 -3.25 14.14
N ALA A 91 -7.11 -3.19 13.22
CA ALA A 91 -7.17 -2.25 12.11
C ALA A 91 -8.44 -2.45 11.28
N SER A 92 -9.03 -1.36 10.84
CA SER A 92 -10.18 -1.31 9.93
C SER A 92 -9.84 -0.62 8.60
N VAL A 93 -8.75 0.15 8.58
CA VAL A 93 -8.22 0.84 7.41
C VAL A 93 -6.77 0.44 7.18
N LEU A 94 -6.40 0.24 5.91
CA LEU A 94 -5.03 0.06 5.46
C LEU A 94 -4.67 1.19 4.48
N VAL A 95 -3.60 1.92 4.81
CA VAL A 95 -3.00 2.92 3.93
C VAL A 95 -1.71 2.35 3.35
N LEU A 96 -1.63 2.27 2.04
CA LEU A 96 -0.47 1.74 1.32
C LEU A 96 0.27 2.88 0.63
N THR A 97 1.60 2.88 0.72
CA THR A 97 2.42 3.77 -0.09
C THR A 97 3.44 2.95 -0.89
N ASN A 98 3.83 3.44 -2.03
CA ASN A 98 4.86 2.82 -2.86
C ASN A 98 5.64 3.86 -3.67
N ALA A 99 6.78 3.46 -4.20
CA ALA A 99 7.47 4.11 -5.31
C ALA A 99 6.95 3.48 -6.62
N ALA A 100 6.72 4.28 -7.65
CA ALA A 100 6.20 3.81 -8.93
C ALA A 100 6.78 4.59 -10.11
N GLY A 101 6.94 3.93 -11.25
CA GLY A 101 7.20 4.56 -12.54
C GLY A 101 5.88 5.08 -13.14
N SER A 102 5.88 6.33 -13.61
CA SER A 102 4.71 6.91 -14.29
C SER A 102 4.68 6.54 -15.77
N LEU A 103 3.48 6.19 -16.27
CA LEU A 103 3.21 6.01 -17.69
C LEU A 103 2.62 7.28 -18.32
N ARG A 104 2.52 8.36 -17.54
CA ARG A 104 1.94 9.65 -17.92
C ARG A 104 3.03 10.72 -17.91
N PRO A 105 3.41 11.28 -19.07
CA PRO A 105 4.49 12.27 -19.15
C PRO A 105 4.27 13.52 -18.29
N GLU A 106 3.00 13.89 -18.06
CA GLU A 106 2.63 15.06 -17.25
C GLU A 106 2.66 14.81 -15.75
N VAL A 107 2.83 13.56 -15.31
CA VAL A 107 2.98 13.18 -13.89
C VAL A 107 4.39 12.67 -13.68
N GLY A 108 5.34 13.59 -13.54
CA GLY A 108 6.76 13.31 -13.46
C GLY A 108 7.25 12.93 -12.05
N PRO A 109 8.58 12.68 -11.93
CA PRO A 109 9.23 12.39 -10.64
C PRO A 109 8.92 13.44 -9.57
N GLY A 110 8.79 13.01 -8.31
CA GLY A 110 8.39 13.83 -7.17
C GLY A 110 6.87 14.00 -7.03
N SER A 111 6.07 13.70 -8.06
CA SER A 111 4.61 13.79 -7.98
C SER A 111 4.00 12.72 -7.10
N LEU A 112 2.83 13.03 -6.50
CA LEU A 112 1.99 12.05 -5.82
C LEU A 112 0.83 11.62 -6.72
N MET A 113 0.51 10.31 -6.70
CA MET A 113 -0.63 9.74 -7.41
C MET A 113 -1.47 8.87 -6.45
N ALA A 114 -2.71 9.26 -6.20
CA ALA A 114 -3.66 8.39 -5.52
C ALA A 114 -4.09 7.25 -6.46
N ILE A 115 -4.01 6.03 -5.97
CA ILE A 115 -4.41 4.84 -6.73
C ILE A 115 -5.92 4.69 -6.64
N THR A 116 -6.60 4.70 -7.79
CA THR A 116 -8.05 4.56 -7.88
C THR A 116 -8.49 3.15 -8.25
N ASP A 117 -7.64 2.41 -8.96
CA ASP A 117 -7.84 1.01 -9.36
C ASP A 117 -6.49 0.34 -9.67
N HIS A 118 -6.48 -0.95 -9.96
CA HIS A 118 -5.26 -1.65 -10.33
C HIS A 118 -5.44 -2.70 -11.42
N ILE A 119 -4.34 -3.01 -12.10
CA ILE A 119 -4.19 -4.15 -13.00
C ILE A 119 -3.14 -5.09 -12.43
N ASN A 120 -3.51 -6.34 -12.14
CA ASN A 120 -2.60 -7.35 -11.60
C ASN A 120 -1.94 -8.16 -12.73
N MET A 121 -0.70 -7.82 -13.09
CA MET A 121 0.13 -8.54 -14.05
C MET A 121 1.25 -9.36 -13.38
N GLN A 122 1.16 -9.62 -12.06
CA GLN A 122 2.17 -10.37 -11.31
C GLN A 122 2.11 -11.89 -11.56
N GLY A 123 1.15 -12.37 -12.35
CA GLY A 123 1.01 -13.80 -12.68
C GLY A 123 0.51 -14.67 -11.53
N VAL A 124 0.20 -14.08 -10.38
CA VAL A 124 -0.27 -14.79 -9.18
C VAL A 124 -1.36 -13.99 -8.48
N ASN A 125 -2.27 -14.70 -7.82
CA ASN A 125 -3.21 -14.12 -6.86
C ASN A 125 -2.86 -14.65 -5.46
N VAL A 126 -2.64 -13.76 -4.53
CA VAL A 126 -2.26 -14.09 -3.15
C VAL A 126 -3.31 -14.91 -2.40
N LEU A 127 -4.55 -15.01 -2.89
CA LEU A 127 -5.61 -15.85 -2.35
C LEU A 127 -5.64 -17.26 -2.96
N ALA A 128 -4.70 -17.61 -3.86
CA ALA A 128 -4.60 -18.95 -4.41
C ALA A 128 -4.33 -19.98 -3.30
N GLY A 129 -4.92 -21.17 -3.45
CA GLY A 129 -4.87 -22.24 -2.45
C GLY A 129 -6.16 -22.38 -1.62
N PRO A 130 -6.13 -23.12 -0.51
CA PRO A 130 -7.28 -23.28 0.36
C PRO A 130 -7.75 -21.95 0.96
N ASN A 131 -9.08 -21.75 1.06
CA ASN A 131 -9.65 -20.57 1.71
C ASN A 131 -9.99 -20.86 3.16
N ASP A 132 -9.73 -19.90 4.04
CA ASP A 132 -10.25 -19.86 5.40
C ASP A 132 -11.43 -18.87 5.46
N SER A 133 -12.64 -19.39 5.54
CA SER A 133 -13.86 -18.59 5.59
C SER A 133 -13.99 -17.74 6.86
N ALA A 134 -13.24 -18.06 7.93
CA ALA A 134 -13.17 -17.22 9.12
C ALA A 134 -12.40 -15.91 8.87
N ILE A 135 -11.52 -15.89 7.87
CA ILE A 135 -10.77 -14.69 7.47
C ILE A 135 -11.55 -13.89 6.43
N GLY A 136 -12.14 -14.57 5.43
CA GLY A 136 -12.87 -13.90 4.37
C GLY A 136 -13.50 -14.85 3.34
N PRO A 137 -14.31 -14.32 2.41
CA PRO A 137 -15.00 -15.11 1.41
C PRO A 137 -14.01 -15.69 0.38
N ARG A 138 -14.34 -16.85 -0.20
CA ARG A 138 -13.52 -17.47 -1.26
C ARG A 138 -13.30 -16.53 -2.47
N PHE A 139 -14.32 -15.75 -2.80
CA PHE A 139 -14.33 -14.84 -3.95
C PHE A 139 -14.70 -13.42 -3.49
N PRO A 140 -13.72 -12.64 -2.96
CA PRO A 140 -13.98 -11.26 -2.57
C PRO A 140 -14.18 -10.37 -3.80
N SER A 141 -15.15 -9.45 -3.73
CA SER A 141 -15.29 -8.41 -4.73
C SER A 141 -14.16 -7.38 -4.59
N LEU A 142 -13.55 -7.00 -5.69
CA LEU A 142 -12.55 -5.92 -5.77
C LEU A 142 -13.09 -4.68 -6.48
N ARG A 143 -14.43 -4.57 -6.67
CA ARG A 143 -15.05 -3.43 -7.35
C ARG A 143 -14.62 -2.08 -6.76
N ASP A 144 -14.58 -1.99 -5.43
CA ASP A 144 -14.11 -0.82 -4.69
C ASP A 144 -12.84 -1.20 -3.92
N ALA A 145 -11.84 -1.74 -4.65
CA ALA A 145 -10.58 -2.20 -4.05
C ALA A 145 -9.91 -1.08 -3.27
N TYR A 146 -9.93 0.12 -3.81
CA TYR A 146 -9.58 1.37 -3.14
C TYR A 146 -10.87 2.09 -2.77
N ASP A 147 -11.05 2.37 -1.50
CA ASP A 147 -12.31 2.85 -0.94
C ASP A 147 -12.65 4.28 -1.40
N PRO A 148 -13.82 4.52 -2.02
CA PRO A 148 -14.17 5.83 -2.56
C PRO A 148 -14.25 6.93 -1.49
N GLY A 149 -14.68 6.60 -0.27
CA GLY A 149 -14.75 7.55 0.84
C GLY A 149 -13.36 7.95 1.34
N LEU A 150 -12.44 6.99 1.46
CA LEU A 150 -11.05 7.26 1.80
C LEU A 150 -10.37 8.10 0.71
N LEU A 151 -10.62 7.79 -0.56
CA LEU A 151 -10.10 8.57 -1.69
C LEU A 151 -10.64 10.01 -1.68
N ALA A 152 -11.92 10.21 -1.38
CA ALA A 152 -12.50 11.55 -1.24
C ALA A 152 -11.84 12.35 -0.10
N SER A 153 -11.57 11.70 1.04
CA SER A 153 -10.86 12.31 2.18
C SER A 153 -9.41 12.65 1.82
N LEU A 154 -8.71 11.77 1.11
CA LEU A 154 -7.34 12.00 0.65
C LEU A 154 -7.25 13.20 -0.30
N ARG A 155 -8.22 13.33 -1.25
CA ARG A 155 -8.35 14.51 -2.12
C ARG A 155 -8.60 15.79 -1.34
N ALA A 156 -9.38 15.73 -0.27
CA ALA A 156 -9.64 16.89 0.58
C ALA A 156 -8.36 17.34 1.28
N SER A 157 -7.60 16.41 1.88
CA SER A 157 -6.30 16.69 2.49
C SER A 157 -5.33 17.32 1.50
N ALA A 158 -5.20 16.76 0.29
CA ALA A 158 -4.31 17.28 -0.74
C ALA A 158 -4.66 18.73 -1.12
N ARG A 159 -5.95 19.02 -1.31
CA ARG A 159 -6.43 20.38 -1.63
C ARG A 159 -6.16 21.39 -0.51
N GLU A 160 -6.38 21.01 0.75
CA GLU A 160 -6.16 21.91 1.90
C GLU A 160 -4.69 22.22 2.13
N LEU A 161 -3.80 21.31 1.71
CA LEU A 161 -2.36 21.47 1.81
C LEU A 161 -1.71 22.07 0.55
N ASP A 162 -2.49 22.37 -0.48
CA ASP A 162 -2.02 22.77 -1.81
C ASP A 162 -1.00 21.76 -2.41
N ILE A 163 -1.22 20.46 -2.17
CA ILE A 163 -0.41 19.39 -2.73
C ILE A 163 -1.07 18.90 -4.03
N PRO A 164 -0.38 18.99 -5.18
CA PRO A 164 -0.84 18.37 -6.41
C PRO A 164 -0.96 16.86 -6.25
N LEU A 165 -2.16 16.31 -6.42
CA LEU A 165 -2.43 14.89 -6.31
C LEU A 165 -3.03 14.38 -7.62
N ALA A 166 -2.23 13.65 -8.40
CA ALA A 166 -2.73 12.93 -9.56
C ALA A 166 -3.57 11.72 -9.12
N GLU A 167 -4.34 11.17 -10.03
CA GLU A 167 -5.09 9.93 -9.81
C GLU A 167 -4.85 8.99 -10.98
N GLY A 168 -4.82 7.68 -10.70
CA GLY A 168 -4.57 6.73 -11.76
C GLY A 168 -4.70 5.26 -11.37
N VAL A 169 -4.61 4.44 -12.40
CA VAL A 169 -4.61 2.98 -12.34
C VAL A 169 -3.18 2.48 -12.18
N TYR A 170 -2.93 1.72 -11.11
CA TYR A 170 -1.63 1.12 -10.83
C TYR A 170 -1.53 -0.28 -11.42
N LEU A 171 -0.55 -0.54 -12.28
CA LEU A 171 -0.27 -1.87 -12.81
C LEU A 171 0.87 -2.51 -12.01
N ALA A 172 0.61 -3.70 -11.46
CA ALA A 172 1.61 -4.47 -10.72
C ALA A 172 2.25 -5.55 -11.59
N VAL A 173 3.58 -5.55 -11.65
CA VAL A 173 4.41 -6.61 -12.25
C VAL A 173 5.15 -7.41 -11.18
N ALA A 174 5.62 -8.61 -11.53
CA ALA A 174 6.34 -9.46 -10.58
C ALA A 174 7.72 -8.91 -10.20
N GLY A 175 8.43 -8.28 -11.11
CA GLY A 175 9.83 -7.93 -10.95
C GLY A 175 10.74 -9.18 -10.89
N PRO A 176 12.02 -9.06 -10.47
CA PRO A 176 12.72 -7.85 -10.01
C PRO A 176 13.28 -6.97 -11.14
N SER A 177 13.23 -7.41 -12.42
CA SER A 177 13.65 -6.57 -13.53
C SER A 177 12.66 -5.43 -13.76
N PHE A 178 13.16 -4.26 -14.16
CA PHE A 178 12.33 -3.23 -14.76
C PHE A 178 11.73 -3.73 -16.07
N GLU A 179 10.69 -3.08 -16.50
CA GLU A 179 9.94 -3.41 -17.70
C GLU A 179 10.75 -3.06 -18.96
N THR A 180 10.40 -3.65 -20.07
CA THR A 180 10.89 -3.24 -21.39
C THR A 180 10.07 -2.07 -21.92
N PRO A 181 10.60 -1.23 -22.83
CA PRO A 181 9.81 -0.20 -23.51
C PRO A 181 8.58 -0.75 -24.25
N ALA A 182 8.61 -2.01 -24.69
CA ALA A 182 7.46 -2.67 -25.33
C ALA A 182 6.36 -2.99 -24.33
N GLU A 183 6.72 -3.47 -23.13
CA GLU A 183 5.78 -3.72 -22.04
C GLU A 183 5.12 -2.42 -21.58
N ILE A 184 5.88 -1.33 -21.43
CA ILE A 184 5.33 -0.02 -21.06
C ILE A 184 4.33 0.48 -22.10
N ARG A 185 4.61 0.34 -23.41
CA ARG A 185 3.61 0.67 -24.45
C ARG A 185 2.35 -0.19 -24.34
N ALA A 186 2.49 -1.48 -24.05
CA ALA A 186 1.35 -2.39 -23.86
C ALA A 186 0.54 -2.00 -22.60
N PHE A 187 1.19 -1.68 -21.50
CA PHE A 187 0.53 -1.29 -20.26
C PHE A 187 -0.28 0.01 -20.41
N ARG A 188 0.23 0.96 -21.17
CA ARG A 188 -0.54 2.18 -21.52
C ARG A 188 -1.81 1.85 -22.32
N VAL A 189 -1.74 0.90 -23.25
CA VAL A 189 -2.92 0.44 -24.01
C VAL A 189 -3.93 -0.26 -23.09
N LEU A 190 -3.47 -0.96 -22.05
CA LEU A 190 -4.34 -1.57 -21.03
C LEU A 190 -4.97 -0.55 -20.07
N GLY A 191 -4.55 0.72 -20.12
CA GLY A 191 -5.09 1.79 -19.28
C GLY A 191 -4.35 1.99 -17.97
N ALA A 192 -3.10 1.54 -17.85
CA ALA A 192 -2.26 1.83 -16.69
C ALA A 192 -1.70 3.25 -16.73
N ASP A 193 -1.67 3.91 -15.57
CA ASP A 193 -1.10 5.24 -15.33
C ASP A 193 0.24 5.18 -14.59
N ALA A 194 0.44 4.16 -13.76
CA ALA A 194 1.67 3.90 -13.02
C ALA A 194 1.99 2.41 -13.01
N VAL A 195 3.28 2.06 -12.85
CA VAL A 195 3.78 0.68 -12.76
C VAL A 195 4.69 0.49 -11.57
N GLY A 196 4.62 -0.69 -10.95
CA GLY A 196 5.54 -1.09 -9.87
C GLY A 196 5.35 -2.55 -9.48
N MET A 197 5.99 -2.98 -8.38
CA MET A 197 6.15 -4.39 -8.02
C MET A 197 5.49 -4.76 -6.68
N SER A 198 4.57 -3.92 -6.15
CA SER A 198 3.98 -4.06 -4.80
C SER A 198 2.49 -3.77 -4.77
N THR A 199 1.92 -3.50 -3.59
CA THR A 199 0.62 -2.86 -3.33
C THR A 199 -0.60 -3.71 -3.69
N VAL A 200 -0.64 -4.35 -4.85
CA VAL A 200 -1.82 -5.08 -5.34
C VAL A 200 -2.10 -6.32 -4.50
N GLN A 201 -1.09 -7.11 -4.15
CA GLN A 201 -1.28 -8.29 -3.31
C GLN A 201 -1.78 -7.90 -1.91
N GLU A 202 -1.22 -6.82 -1.33
CA GLU A 202 -1.64 -6.28 -0.02
C GLU A 202 -3.08 -5.78 -0.08
N THR A 203 -3.46 -5.09 -1.17
CA THR A 203 -4.85 -4.64 -1.40
C THR A 203 -5.81 -5.83 -1.48
N ILE A 204 -5.46 -6.89 -2.22
CA ILE A 204 -6.28 -8.10 -2.33
C ILE A 204 -6.48 -8.76 -0.95
N ILE A 205 -5.40 -8.90 -0.15
CA ILE A 205 -5.46 -9.47 1.20
C ILE A 205 -6.32 -8.59 2.11
N ALA A 206 -6.13 -7.28 2.06
CA ALA A 206 -6.88 -6.32 2.87
C ALA A 206 -8.38 -6.41 2.58
N ARG A 207 -8.76 -6.40 1.31
CA ARG A 207 -10.16 -6.55 0.90
C ARG A 207 -10.74 -7.90 1.29
N HIS A 208 -9.96 -8.97 1.18
CA HIS A 208 -10.36 -10.30 1.61
C HIS A 208 -10.68 -10.38 3.11
N CYS A 209 -9.86 -9.75 3.96
CA CYS A 209 -10.09 -9.74 5.41
C CYS A 209 -10.91 -8.54 5.92
N GLY A 210 -11.54 -7.77 5.01
CA GLY A 210 -12.51 -6.72 5.36
C GLY A 210 -11.91 -5.38 5.74
N LEU A 211 -10.64 -5.10 5.40
CA LEU A 211 -10.05 -3.76 5.53
C LEU A 211 -10.51 -2.85 4.39
N ARG A 212 -10.71 -1.57 4.69
CA ARG A 212 -10.83 -0.50 3.70
C ARG A 212 -9.42 -0.05 3.29
N VAL A 213 -9.20 0.24 2.02
CA VAL A 213 -7.86 0.54 1.50
C VAL A 213 -7.82 1.91 0.85
N ALA A 214 -6.77 2.68 1.16
CA ALA A 214 -6.30 3.83 0.38
C ALA A 214 -4.86 3.58 -0.01
N ALA A 215 -4.43 4.06 -1.18
CA ALA A 215 -3.05 3.92 -1.63
C ALA A 215 -2.57 5.16 -2.37
N VAL A 216 -1.30 5.52 -2.15
CA VAL A 216 -0.62 6.63 -2.80
C VAL A 216 0.73 6.17 -3.32
N SER A 217 0.98 6.42 -4.60
CA SER A 217 2.29 6.27 -5.22
C SER A 217 3.07 7.58 -5.15
N VAL A 218 4.34 7.51 -4.77
CA VAL A 218 5.32 8.55 -5.10
C VAL A 218 5.90 8.18 -6.47
N ILE A 219 5.73 9.05 -7.43
CA ILE A 219 6.31 8.86 -8.77
C ILE A 219 7.80 9.14 -8.67
N THR A 220 8.61 8.16 -9.00
CA THR A 220 10.07 8.24 -8.90
C THR A 220 10.76 8.44 -10.24
N ASN A 221 10.09 8.05 -11.30
CA ASN A 221 10.63 8.11 -12.67
C ASN A 221 9.47 8.07 -13.67
N LEU A 222 9.70 8.47 -14.89
CA LEU A 222 8.93 8.02 -16.04
C LEU A 222 9.33 6.57 -16.33
N ALA A 223 8.34 5.73 -16.69
CA ALA A 223 8.57 4.31 -16.93
C ALA A 223 9.58 4.05 -18.07
N GLU A 224 10.14 2.85 -18.11
CA GLU A 224 11.21 2.47 -19.05
C GLU A 224 10.85 2.78 -20.51
N GLY A 225 11.79 3.41 -21.24
CA GLY A 225 11.60 3.82 -22.64
C GLY A 225 10.71 5.04 -22.84
N MET A 226 10.31 5.75 -21.80
CA MET A 226 9.65 7.07 -21.90
C MET A 226 10.67 8.23 -21.90
N THR A 227 11.90 7.95 -21.50
CA THR A 227 13.07 8.82 -21.60
C THR A 227 14.23 8.04 -22.21
N ASP A 228 15.30 8.74 -22.60
CA ASP A 228 16.50 8.10 -23.16
C ASP A 228 17.45 7.57 -22.07
N GLU A 229 17.18 7.85 -20.80
CA GLU A 229 18.02 7.42 -19.67
C GLU A 229 17.54 6.08 -19.12
N PRO A 230 18.45 5.10 -18.91
CA PRO A 230 18.09 3.83 -18.29
C PRO A 230 17.75 4.01 -16.81
N LEU A 231 16.78 3.25 -16.31
CA LEU A 231 16.39 3.30 -14.91
C LEU A 231 17.37 2.53 -14.01
N SER A 232 17.51 3.02 -12.77
CA SER A 232 18.23 2.33 -11.71
C SER A 232 17.50 2.44 -10.38
N HIS A 233 17.75 1.46 -9.50
CA HIS A 233 17.16 1.49 -8.15
C HIS A 233 17.64 2.70 -7.32
N GLU A 234 18.89 3.13 -7.52
CA GLU A 234 19.46 4.29 -6.84
C GLU A 234 18.75 5.60 -7.24
N GLN A 235 18.48 5.79 -8.53
CA GLN A 235 17.68 6.92 -9.02
C GLN A 235 16.27 6.90 -8.45
N THR A 236 15.64 5.71 -8.38
CA THR A 236 14.31 5.53 -7.78
C THR A 236 14.29 5.95 -6.31
N LEU A 237 15.29 5.57 -5.52
CA LEU A 237 15.40 5.97 -4.11
C LEU A 237 15.63 7.49 -3.95
N GLY A 238 16.47 8.09 -4.80
CA GLY A 238 16.71 9.55 -4.80
C GLY A 238 15.43 10.33 -5.06
N ALA A 239 14.71 9.98 -6.11
CA ALA A 239 13.45 10.64 -6.48
C ALA A 239 12.30 10.38 -5.48
N ALA A 240 12.29 9.20 -4.83
CA ALA A 240 11.35 8.93 -3.74
C ALA A 240 11.52 9.94 -2.59
N HIS A 241 12.75 10.37 -2.32
CA HIS A 241 13.04 11.37 -1.29
C HIS A 241 12.46 12.75 -1.62
N GLU A 242 12.38 13.12 -2.89
CA GLU A 242 11.81 14.41 -3.34
C GLU A 242 10.30 14.47 -3.03
N GLY A 243 9.56 13.39 -3.30
CA GLY A 243 8.13 13.30 -3.01
C GLY A 243 7.78 12.95 -1.55
N ALA A 244 8.77 12.50 -0.76
CA ALA A 244 8.53 12.02 0.61
C ALA A 244 8.01 13.13 1.55
N GLY A 245 8.43 14.38 1.34
CA GLY A 245 7.98 15.52 2.13
C GLY A 245 6.48 15.77 1.98
N ASP A 246 6.01 15.85 0.73
CA ASP A 246 4.60 16.06 0.44
C ASP A 246 3.75 14.85 0.81
N LEU A 247 4.25 13.62 0.61
CA LEU A 247 3.57 12.42 1.09
C LEU A 247 3.41 12.44 2.62
N THR A 248 4.46 12.80 3.35
CA THR A 248 4.41 12.89 4.82
C THR A 248 3.37 13.91 5.26
N ARG A 249 3.39 15.13 4.72
CA ARG A 249 2.40 16.16 5.00
C ARG A 249 0.98 15.69 4.71
N LEU A 250 0.78 15.04 3.55
CA LEU A 250 -0.50 14.50 3.13
C LEU A 250 -1.02 13.43 4.10
N LEU A 251 -0.18 12.48 4.49
CA LEU A 251 -0.59 11.41 5.41
C LEU A 251 -0.84 11.90 6.83
N LEU A 252 -0.08 12.87 7.31
CA LEU A 252 -0.28 13.48 8.64
C LEU A 252 -1.59 14.27 8.73
N ASP A 253 -2.09 14.83 7.65
CA ASP A 253 -3.41 15.47 7.59
C ASP A 253 -4.52 14.42 7.32
N PHE A 254 -4.27 13.44 6.45
CA PHE A 254 -5.25 12.43 6.06
C PHE A 254 -5.60 11.45 7.19
N ILE A 255 -4.60 10.92 7.92
CA ILE A 255 -4.81 9.87 8.93
C ILE A 255 -5.76 10.32 10.05
N PRO A 256 -5.67 11.53 10.64
CA PRO A 256 -6.64 12.01 11.63
C PRO A 256 -8.08 12.05 11.12
N ARG A 257 -8.28 12.35 9.82
CA ARG A 257 -9.62 12.37 9.20
C ARG A 257 -10.25 10.97 9.09
N LEU A 258 -9.45 9.92 9.20
CA LEU A 258 -9.93 8.55 9.15
C LEU A 258 -10.79 8.18 10.37
N ASP A 259 -10.73 8.92 11.46
CA ASP A 259 -11.58 8.69 12.63
C ASP A 259 -13.07 8.61 12.27
N ALA A 260 -13.51 9.42 11.30
CA ALA A 260 -14.89 9.38 10.78
C ALA A 260 -15.28 8.06 10.07
N PHE A 261 -14.30 7.23 9.71
CA PHE A 261 -14.46 5.97 9.00
C PHE A 261 -14.24 4.74 9.90
N LEU A 262 -13.83 4.96 11.14
CA LEU A 262 -13.55 3.89 12.08
C LEU A 262 -14.86 3.38 12.72
N PRO A 263 -14.94 2.10 13.07
CA PRO A 263 -16.09 1.59 13.82
C PRO A 263 -16.19 2.31 15.18
N ALA A 264 -17.42 2.59 15.62
CA ALA A 264 -17.62 3.21 16.93
C ALA A 264 -16.94 2.36 18.03
N ALA A 265 -16.36 3.05 19.03
CA ALA A 265 -15.68 2.38 20.13
C ALA A 265 -16.57 1.30 20.76
N GLY A 266 -16.11 0.04 20.80
CA GLY A 266 -16.85 -1.12 21.30
C GLY A 266 -17.71 -1.86 20.27
N ALA A 267 -17.84 -1.40 19.03
CA ALA A 267 -18.44 -2.17 17.96
C ALA A 267 -17.43 -3.24 17.47
N ALA A 268 -17.82 -4.51 17.60
CA ALA A 268 -17.05 -5.58 16.94
C ALA A 268 -16.98 -5.27 15.45
N THR A 269 -15.77 -5.29 14.89
CA THR A 269 -15.56 -5.04 13.46
C THR A 269 -16.40 -6.08 12.69
N PRO A 270 -17.32 -5.66 11.80
CA PRO A 270 -18.21 -6.60 11.13
C PRO A 270 -17.39 -7.66 10.40
N ALA A 271 -17.83 -8.90 10.51
CA ALA A 271 -17.32 -10.00 9.69
C ALA A 271 -17.46 -9.60 8.20
N PRO A 272 -16.57 -10.03 7.32
CA PRO A 272 -16.65 -9.74 5.90
C PRO A 272 -18.04 -10.11 5.38
N ASN A 273 -18.68 -9.18 4.67
CA ASN A 273 -20.10 -9.20 4.29
C ASN A 273 -20.58 -10.55 3.75
N SER A 274 -21.50 -11.18 4.47
CA SER A 274 -22.27 -12.34 4.03
C SER A 274 -23.43 -11.98 3.06
N ARG A 275 -23.50 -10.74 2.53
CA ARG A 275 -24.64 -10.27 1.73
C ARG A 275 -24.63 -10.72 0.27
N ASP A 276 -23.56 -11.35 -0.22
CA ASP A 276 -23.43 -11.80 -1.62
C ASP A 276 -23.43 -13.33 -1.78
N ALA A 277 -23.83 -14.10 -0.75
CA ALA A 277 -23.86 -15.57 -0.83
C ALA A 277 -25.19 -16.14 -1.38
N ASP A 278 -26.20 -15.30 -1.63
CA ASP A 278 -27.56 -15.73 -2.04
C ASP A 278 -28.09 -15.02 -3.30
N ARG A 279 -27.22 -14.85 -4.34
CA ARG A 279 -27.73 -14.53 -5.69
C ARG A 279 -26.96 -15.24 -6.77
#